data_b815b852316f76201a5de633295821da
#
_entry.id   b815b852316f76201a5de633295821da
#
_cell.length_a   1.000
_cell.length_b   1.000
_cell.length_c   1.000
_cell.angle_alpha   90.00
_cell.angle_beta   90.00
_cell.angle_gamma   90.00
#
_symmetry.space_group_name_H-M   'P 1'
#
loop_
_entity.id
_entity.type
_entity.pdbx_description
1 polymer ?
#
loop_
_entity_poly.entity_id
_entity_poly.type
_entity_poly.pdbx_seq_one_letter_code
_entity_poly.pdbx_strand_id
1 'polypeptide(L)'
;MRKFILLCLLVFTVSSVVFAQQMTDEQVILYVQEAQSQGKTQQEMLVELMKKGVTKEQIQRIQSKYSGKSDGSSEENANFMGEANSRLRTQKTYENKNKNISQDESGLDNLGSQKQSIKGLRAKSAQQRNGYGTGLNNSGQPGYGYNGPKSAEDAFTQQIFGHNIFDNEYLTFEPNINVATPDNYRLGAGDEVIIDVWGASQTTIREKISPEGTVQIAKLGPVYLSGKTVEEANDYLKREFAKIYAGVTGETPNTQINLTLGEIRSIQVNVMGEVVVPGTYTLSSFASVFHALYWAGGVNKIGSLRSIKVIRDGKTVADLDIYDFIMEGRLKDDIRLQDGDVILVNPYQTLVQILGKVKRPMYYEMKPTETIGTLLRYAGGFTGDAYKKAIRLVRKSGREHQIFNVDEMDYSVFRLEDGDMLTVDSVLNRFENRVEIRGAVYREGLYQLSGEVNTVKQLIKKAEGVRGDAFLNRAVINREHEDLTREVISIDLKGLLKGVVADIPLQKNDILYIPSIQDLKEEPTVTIHGEVADPGTYLYADKMTIEDLVLESGGLLEAASTTKIDVSRRIKSPKSTDDSNIVGQTFTFDLKDGLLIGAGSENFYLEDRKSTRL
;
A
#
# COMPACT_ATOMS: atom_id res chain seq x y z
N MET A 1 -49.02 47.52 -1.98
CA MET A 1 -48.71 46.72 -0.78
C MET A 1 -48.63 45.22 -1.00
N ARG A 2 -49.47 44.56 -1.82
CA ARG A 2 -49.39 43.08 -2.07
C ARG A 2 -48.12 42.59 -2.80
N LYS A 3 -47.49 43.40 -3.63
CA LYS A 3 -46.22 43.01 -4.33
C LYS A 3 -44.98 43.19 -3.46
N PHE A 4 -45.04 43.97 -2.41
CA PHE A 4 -43.92 44.18 -1.45
C PHE A 4 -43.87 43.05 -0.41
N ILE A 5 -45.02 42.50 -0.02
CA ILE A 5 -45.12 41.36 0.89
C ILE A 5 -44.64 40.07 0.23
N LEU A 6 -44.87 39.92 -1.08
CA LEU A 6 -44.37 38.75 -1.83
C LEU A 6 -42.84 38.77 -2.03
N LEU A 7 -42.24 39.98 -2.12
CA LEU A 7 -40.79 40.14 -2.22
C LEU A 7 -40.09 39.88 -0.87
N CYS A 8 -40.73 40.30 0.25
CA CYS A 8 -40.20 40.00 1.58
C CYS A 8 -40.34 38.51 1.96
N LEU A 9 -41.37 37.80 1.46
CA LEU A 9 -41.55 36.37 1.69
C LEU A 9 -40.56 35.54 0.85
N LEU A 10 -40.12 36.04 -0.29
CA LEU A 10 -39.11 35.37 -1.15
C LEU A 10 -37.68 35.58 -0.64
N VAL A 11 -37.43 36.62 0.12
CA VAL A 11 -36.14 36.87 0.81
C VAL A 11 -36.02 36.07 2.12
N PHE A 12 -37.13 35.65 2.73
CA PHE A 12 -37.11 34.89 3.99
C PHE A 12 -37.10 33.36 3.82
N THR A 13 -37.25 32.84 2.58
CA THR A 13 -37.19 31.41 2.32
C THR A 13 -35.83 30.95 1.78
N VAL A 14 -34.84 31.80 1.65
CA VAL A 14 -33.47 31.49 1.19
C VAL A 14 -32.45 31.43 2.33
N SER A 15 -32.88 31.61 3.60
CA SER A 15 -31.96 31.63 4.72
C SER A 15 -32.19 30.49 5.73
N SER A 16 -32.10 29.21 5.25
CA SER A 16 -31.84 28.10 6.17
C SER A 16 -31.36 26.82 5.42
N VAL A 17 -30.39 26.97 4.53
CA VAL A 17 -29.46 25.89 4.21
C VAL A 17 -28.07 26.44 4.50
N VAL A 18 -27.70 26.46 5.76
CA VAL A 18 -26.31 26.56 6.16
C VAL A 18 -25.69 25.22 5.80
N PHE A 19 -25.19 25.12 4.58
CA PHE A 19 -24.13 24.17 4.30
C PHE A 19 -22.99 24.57 5.23
N ALA A 20 -22.71 23.73 6.22
CA ALA A 20 -21.47 23.81 6.97
C ALA A 20 -20.35 23.67 5.91
N GLN A 21 -19.74 24.78 5.55
CA GLN A 21 -18.61 24.83 4.65
C GLN A 21 -17.50 24.03 5.33
N GLN A 22 -17.22 22.84 4.83
CA GLN A 22 -16.12 22.04 5.32
C GLN A 22 -14.84 22.86 5.18
N MET A 23 -14.10 22.98 6.27
CA MET A 23 -12.82 23.69 6.27
C MET A 23 -11.86 23.03 5.25
N THR A 24 -11.18 23.84 4.46
CA THR A 24 -10.13 23.35 3.57
C THR A 24 -8.92 22.89 4.38
N ASP A 25 -8.08 22.02 3.79
CA ASP A 25 -6.88 21.50 4.45
C ASP A 25 -5.95 22.63 4.95
N GLU A 26 -5.84 23.72 4.20
CA GLU A 26 -5.05 24.91 4.60
C GLU A 26 -5.67 25.65 5.80
N GLN A 27 -6.98 25.75 5.84
CA GLN A 27 -7.68 26.38 6.98
C GLN A 27 -7.56 25.53 8.25
N VAL A 28 -7.55 24.21 8.13
CA VAL A 28 -7.32 23.31 9.26
C VAL A 28 -5.91 23.48 9.82
N ILE A 29 -4.90 23.62 8.96
CA ILE A 29 -3.50 23.82 9.38
C ILE A 29 -3.33 25.16 10.10
N LEU A 30 -3.85 26.24 9.54
CA LEU A 30 -3.80 27.57 10.17
C LEU A 30 -4.49 27.56 11.53
N TYR A 31 -5.66 26.93 11.63
CA TYR A 31 -6.38 26.81 12.90
C TYR A 31 -5.57 26.03 13.95
N VAL A 32 -4.92 24.92 13.56
CA VAL A 32 -4.08 24.14 14.49
C VAL A 32 -2.89 24.95 14.98
N GLN A 33 -2.22 25.70 14.11
CA GLN A 33 -1.10 26.58 14.48
C GLN A 33 -1.54 27.69 15.44
N GLU A 34 -2.67 28.31 15.18
CA GLU A 34 -3.23 29.36 16.03
C GLU A 34 -3.66 28.82 17.41
N ALA A 35 -4.33 27.66 17.43
CA ALA A 35 -4.77 27.03 18.67
C ALA A 35 -3.59 26.53 19.53
N GLN A 36 -2.49 26.08 18.90
CA GLN A 36 -1.25 25.72 19.59
C GLN A 36 -0.58 26.96 20.22
N SER A 37 -0.57 28.08 19.52
CA SER A 37 -0.03 29.34 20.06
C SER A 37 -0.83 29.88 21.23
N GLN A 38 -2.13 29.53 21.33
CA GLN A 38 -3.04 29.88 22.44
C GLN A 38 -2.99 28.87 23.60
N GLY A 39 -2.13 27.83 23.52
CA GLY A 39 -1.94 26.84 24.58
C GLY A 39 -3.11 25.87 24.78
N LYS A 40 -3.98 25.69 23.76
CA LYS A 40 -5.08 24.74 23.82
C LYS A 40 -4.56 23.30 23.79
N THR A 41 -5.19 22.42 24.55
CA THR A 41 -4.85 21.00 24.55
C THR A 41 -5.26 20.33 23.24
N GLN A 42 -4.56 19.28 22.85
CA GLN A 42 -4.84 18.53 21.63
C GLN A 42 -6.27 17.97 21.57
N GLN A 43 -6.84 17.59 22.72
CA GLN A 43 -8.22 17.11 22.81
C GLN A 43 -9.24 18.20 22.53
N GLU A 44 -9.02 19.40 23.04
CA GLU A 44 -9.87 20.56 22.79
C GLU A 44 -9.85 20.97 21.32
N MET A 45 -8.66 21.00 20.69
CA MET A 45 -8.50 21.29 19.26
C MET A 45 -9.25 20.27 18.38
N LEU A 46 -9.17 18.98 18.72
CA LEU A 46 -9.82 17.92 17.97
C LEU A 46 -11.36 18.01 18.06
N VAL A 47 -11.89 18.29 19.23
CA VAL A 47 -13.33 18.50 19.45
C VAL A 47 -13.83 19.74 18.69
N GLU A 48 -13.06 20.82 18.68
CA GLU A 48 -13.44 22.04 17.95
C GLU A 48 -13.36 21.85 16.43
N LEU A 49 -12.36 21.13 15.90
CA LEU A 49 -12.26 20.78 14.48
C LEU A 49 -13.45 19.92 14.03
N MET A 50 -13.83 18.92 14.83
CA MET A 50 -15.02 18.11 14.54
C MET A 50 -16.31 18.93 14.57
N LYS A 51 -16.46 19.89 15.50
CA LYS A 51 -17.60 20.81 15.51
C LYS A 51 -17.66 21.73 14.29
N LYS A 52 -16.49 22.02 13.68
CA LYS A 52 -16.38 22.81 12.44
C LYS A 52 -16.50 21.97 11.17
N GLY A 53 -16.89 20.68 11.28
CA GLY A 53 -17.16 19.80 10.13
C GLY A 53 -15.94 19.11 9.51
N VAL A 54 -14.79 19.12 10.19
CA VAL A 54 -13.58 18.42 9.74
C VAL A 54 -13.70 16.93 10.06
N THR A 55 -13.51 16.05 9.05
CA THR A 55 -13.61 14.60 9.23
C THR A 55 -12.29 13.98 9.71
N LYS A 56 -12.36 12.80 10.33
CA LYS A 56 -11.16 12.07 10.78
C LYS A 56 -10.22 11.74 9.61
N GLU A 57 -10.78 11.40 8.46
CA GLU A 57 -10.04 11.08 7.23
C GLU A 57 -9.29 12.31 6.70
N GLN A 58 -9.87 13.51 6.85
CA GLN A 58 -9.21 14.76 6.48
C GLN A 58 -8.02 15.06 7.40
N ILE A 59 -8.17 14.87 8.70
CA ILE A 59 -7.09 15.05 9.67
C ILE A 59 -5.93 14.07 9.39
N GLN A 60 -6.22 12.79 9.12
CA GLN A 60 -5.21 11.79 8.79
C GLN A 60 -4.47 12.12 7.49
N ARG A 61 -5.16 12.61 6.48
CA ARG A 61 -4.57 13.02 5.19
C ARG A 61 -3.62 14.21 5.37
N ILE A 62 -4.00 15.19 6.17
CA ILE A 62 -3.15 16.36 6.47
C ILE A 62 -1.92 15.90 7.26
N GLN A 63 -2.08 15.04 8.24
CA GLN A 63 -0.99 14.52 9.06
C GLN A 63 0.02 13.71 8.23
N SER A 64 -0.45 12.81 7.33
CA SER A 64 0.43 12.05 6.43
C SER A 64 1.20 12.93 5.44
N LYS A 65 0.60 14.05 5.01
CA LYS A 65 1.21 14.99 4.06
C LYS A 65 2.31 15.86 4.70
N TYR A 66 2.22 16.09 6.00
CA TYR A 66 3.16 16.95 6.73
C TYR A 66 4.19 16.19 7.58
N SER A 67 3.96 14.90 7.91
CA SER A 67 4.96 14.05 8.57
C SER A 67 6.17 13.72 7.67
N GLY A 68 6.10 14.03 6.37
CA GLY A 68 7.19 13.84 5.40
C GLY A 68 8.13 15.05 5.21
N LYS A 69 7.93 16.17 5.92
CA LYS A 69 8.77 17.37 5.80
C LYS A 69 9.06 17.95 7.19
N SER A 70 10.03 17.39 7.89
CA SER A 70 10.75 18.14 8.93
C SER A 70 12.17 17.61 9.04
N ASP A 71 13.09 18.34 8.42
CA ASP A 71 14.46 18.39 8.88
C ASP A 71 14.50 19.07 10.25
N GLY A 72 15.07 18.36 11.22
CA GLY A 72 15.77 18.90 12.40
C GLY A 72 14.96 19.73 13.38
N SER A 73 14.52 19.10 14.42
CA SER A 73 14.53 19.44 15.85
C SER A 73 13.21 19.09 16.58
N SER A 74 13.41 18.37 17.69
CA SER A 74 12.47 18.06 18.79
C SER A 74 11.63 16.79 18.69
N GLU A 75 12.09 15.80 19.46
CA GLU A 75 11.52 14.46 19.73
C GLU A 75 10.26 14.45 20.62
N GLU A 76 9.34 15.39 20.54
CA GLU A 76 8.18 15.39 21.45
C GLU A 76 6.81 15.17 20.80
N ASN A 77 6.70 14.95 19.48
CA ASN A 77 5.38 14.92 18.81
C ASN A 77 4.95 13.59 18.18
N ALA A 78 5.56 12.46 18.53
CA ALA A 78 5.22 11.15 17.92
C ALA A 78 4.06 10.39 18.59
N ASN A 79 3.47 10.87 19.68
CA ASN A 79 2.47 10.12 20.48
C ASN A 79 1.00 10.58 20.34
N PHE A 80 0.64 11.24 19.24
CA PHE A 80 -0.70 11.86 19.15
C PHE A 80 -1.87 10.89 18.83
N MET A 81 -1.63 9.68 18.31
CA MET A 81 -2.71 8.76 17.88
C MET A 81 -2.73 7.37 18.55
N GLY A 82 -1.88 7.12 19.56
CA GLY A 82 -1.78 5.80 20.19
C GLY A 82 -2.76 5.51 21.33
N GLU A 83 -3.39 6.53 21.94
CA GLU A 83 -4.10 6.33 23.22
C GLU A 83 -5.63 6.37 23.19
N ALA A 84 -6.27 6.62 22.06
CA ALA A 84 -7.73 6.78 22.01
C ALA A 84 -8.52 5.44 21.94
N ASN A 85 -7.88 4.31 21.72
CA ASN A 85 -8.55 3.00 21.56
C ASN A 85 -8.31 1.97 22.68
N SER A 86 -7.69 2.35 23.80
CA SER A 86 -7.36 1.39 24.87
C SER A 86 -8.17 1.54 26.17
N ARG A 87 -9.36 2.13 26.14
CA ARG A 87 -10.21 2.18 27.33
C ARG A 87 -11.48 1.36 27.20
N LEU A 88 -11.33 0.05 27.19
CA LEU A 88 -12.34 -0.91 27.66
C LEU A 88 -11.70 -2.28 27.86
N ARG A 89 -10.90 -2.39 28.93
CA ARG A 89 -10.68 -3.64 29.69
C ARG A 89 -9.71 -3.38 30.83
N THR A 90 -10.27 -3.20 31.99
CA THR A 90 -9.54 -3.27 33.26
C THR A 90 -9.04 -4.70 33.48
N GLN A 91 -7.73 -4.89 33.47
CA GLN A 91 -7.12 -6.02 34.16
C GLN A 91 -5.92 -5.54 34.98
N LYS A 92 -5.95 -5.91 36.25
CA LYS A 92 -4.99 -5.59 37.30
C LYS A 92 -3.59 -6.05 36.93
N THR A 93 -2.66 -5.12 36.92
CA THR A 93 -1.23 -5.42 36.81
C THR A 93 -0.68 -5.65 38.24
N TYR A 94 -0.04 -6.77 38.44
CA TYR A 94 0.75 -7.01 39.66
C TYR A 94 2.09 -6.30 39.50
N GLU A 95 2.34 -5.36 40.42
CA GLU A 95 3.65 -4.74 40.63
C GLU A 95 4.65 -5.79 41.14
N ASN A 96 5.79 -5.90 40.52
CA ASN A 96 6.95 -6.53 41.12
C ASN A 96 8.05 -5.47 41.28
N LYS A 97 8.18 -5.02 42.53
CA LYS A 97 9.30 -4.23 43.02
C LYS A 97 10.55 -5.10 43.11
N ASN A 98 11.61 -4.71 42.43
CA ASN A 98 12.94 -5.01 42.97
C ASN A 98 13.86 -3.79 42.82
N LYS A 99 14.18 -3.26 43.99
CA LYS A 99 15.28 -2.32 44.26
C LYS A 99 16.63 -3.07 44.19
N ASN A 100 17.66 -2.37 43.72
CA ASN A 100 18.96 -2.24 44.42
C ASN A 100 19.93 -1.47 43.53
N ILE A 101 20.35 -0.32 44.00
CA ILE A 101 21.52 0.07 44.82
C ILE A 101 22.71 0.45 43.91
N SER A 102 22.90 1.75 43.82
CA SER A 102 24.05 2.64 44.01
C SER A 102 25.49 2.10 43.92
N GLN A 103 26.33 2.85 43.25
CA GLN A 103 27.46 3.64 43.76
C GLN A 103 28.39 4.04 42.61
N ASP A 104 28.60 5.33 42.39
CA ASP A 104 29.75 6.19 42.69
C ASP A 104 31.08 5.72 42.03
N GLU A 105 31.67 6.54 41.21
CA GLU A 105 32.68 7.52 41.49
C GLU A 105 33.26 8.14 40.20
N SER A 106 33.22 9.42 40.16
CA SER A 106 34.18 10.45 39.82
C SER A 106 35.39 10.12 38.88
N GLY A 107 35.56 11.01 37.94
CA GLY A 107 36.92 11.55 37.78
C GLY A 107 37.45 11.63 36.35
N LEU A 108 37.68 12.87 35.93
CA LEU A 108 38.80 13.33 35.06
C LEU A 108 38.70 13.26 33.53
N ASP A 109 38.30 14.41 32.97
CA ASP A 109 39.16 15.31 32.19
C ASP A 109 39.55 14.98 30.75
N ASN A 110 39.04 15.88 29.91
CA ASN A 110 39.75 16.55 28.80
C ASN A 110 40.75 15.74 27.99
N LEU A 111 40.39 15.45 26.77
CA LEU A 111 41.21 15.69 25.56
C LEU A 111 40.50 15.08 24.34
N GLY A 112 40.03 15.89 23.42
CA GLY A 112 39.48 15.29 22.19
C GLY A 112 38.73 16.15 21.20
N SER A 113 39.07 17.43 21.12
CA SER A 113 38.59 18.31 20.03
C SER A 113 39.43 18.09 18.77
N GLN A 114 39.32 16.95 18.09
CA GLN A 114 39.86 16.83 16.71
C GLN A 114 39.45 15.57 15.95
N LYS A 115 38.31 14.94 16.24
CA LYS A 115 37.82 13.78 15.48
C LYS A 115 36.43 13.94 14.83
N GLN A 116 35.92 15.15 14.68
CA GLN A 116 34.59 15.39 14.09
C GLN A 116 34.60 15.73 12.59
N SER A 117 35.74 15.83 11.92
CA SER A 117 35.83 16.27 10.52
C SER A 117 35.87 15.14 9.47
N ILE A 118 36.00 13.87 9.87
CA ILE A 118 36.13 12.75 8.90
C ILE A 118 34.89 11.89 8.81
N LYS A 119 33.93 12.03 9.70
CA LYS A 119 32.63 11.31 9.63
C LYS A 119 31.62 11.89 8.62
N GLY A 120 31.76 13.16 8.24
CA GLY A 120 30.83 13.84 7.32
C GLY A 120 31.02 13.51 5.84
N LEU A 121 32.16 13.02 5.42
CA LEU A 121 32.48 12.76 4.01
C LEU A 121 32.24 11.29 3.59
N ARG A 122 32.04 10.36 4.53
CA ARG A 122 31.70 8.96 4.24
C ARG A 122 30.21 8.67 4.16
N ALA A 123 29.35 9.56 4.62
CA ALA A 123 27.90 9.36 4.61
C ALA A 123 27.21 9.72 3.28
N LYS A 124 27.86 10.47 2.39
CA LYS A 124 27.28 10.88 1.10
C LYS A 124 27.56 9.93 -0.08
N SER A 125 28.43 8.94 0.07
CA SER A 125 28.71 7.94 -0.98
C SER A 125 28.02 6.59 -0.78
N ALA A 126 27.26 6.41 0.31
CA ALA A 126 26.56 5.16 0.63
C ALA A 126 25.09 5.12 0.19
N GLN A 127 24.54 6.20 -0.36
CA GLN A 127 23.12 6.30 -0.75
C GLN A 127 22.82 5.88 -2.20
N GLN A 128 23.79 5.32 -2.92
CA GLN A 128 23.61 4.90 -4.32
C GLN A 128 24.11 3.48 -4.64
N ARG A 129 24.06 2.59 -3.66
CA ARG A 129 24.21 1.16 -3.93
C ARG A 129 23.03 0.42 -3.29
N ASN A 130 22.01 0.11 -4.09
CA ASN A 130 21.14 -1.02 -3.83
C ASN A 130 22.03 -2.27 -3.80
N GLY A 131 22.48 -2.63 -2.62
CA GLY A 131 23.33 -3.78 -2.39
C GLY A 131 22.81 -4.51 -1.17
N TYR A 132 22.62 -5.78 -1.31
CA TYR A 132 22.43 -6.74 -0.25
C TYR A 132 23.39 -6.45 0.93
N GLY A 133 22.87 -5.84 1.98
CA GLY A 133 23.62 -5.54 3.19
C GLY A 133 23.28 -6.59 4.26
N THR A 134 24.10 -7.63 4.37
CA THR A 134 24.23 -8.35 5.64
C THR A 134 24.88 -7.38 6.63
N GLY A 135 24.08 -6.88 7.57
CA GLY A 135 24.60 -6.04 8.65
C GLY A 135 25.53 -6.86 9.55
N LEU A 136 26.80 -6.56 9.49
CA LEU A 136 27.78 -7.04 10.44
C LEU A 136 27.78 -6.10 11.66
N ASN A 137 27.52 -6.65 12.83
CA ASN A 137 27.75 -5.95 14.09
C ASN A 137 29.25 -5.73 14.30
N ASN A 138 29.62 -4.71 15.08
CA ASN A 138 31.00 -4.34 15.43
C ASN A 138 31.85 -5.46 16.07
N SER A 139 31.30 -6.64 16.29
CA SER A 139 31.97 -7.84 16.82
C SER A 139 32.25 -8.92 15.79
N GLY A 140 31.93 -8.69 14.50
CA GLY A 140 32.25 -9.64 13.43
C GLY A 140 31.42 -10.93 13.44
N GLN A 141 30.38 -11.03 14.24
CA GLN A 141 29.42 -12.13 14.20
C GLN A 141 28.11 -11.71 13.55
N PRO A 142 27.46 -12.56 12.72
CA PRO A 142 26.14 -12.31 12.19
C PRO A 142 25.13 -12.30 13.34
N GLY A 143 24.74 -11.11 13.80
CA GLY A 143 23.73 -10.95 14.83
C GLY A 143 22.34 -11.14 14.22
N TYR A 144 21.69 -12.21 14.55
CA TYR A 144 20.24 -12.37 14.36
C TYR A 144 19.50 -11.50 15.38
N GLY A 145 19.54 -10.18 15.20
CA GLY A 145 18.71 -9.24 15.93
C GLY A 145 17.30 -9.27 15.36
N TYR A 146 16.34 -9.71 16.15
CA TYR A 146 14.92 -9.53 15.88
C TYR A 146 14.60 -8.03 15.94
N ASN A 147 14.78 -7.35 14.83
CA ASN A 147 14.21 -6.03 14.65
C ASN A 147 12.74 -6.23 14.29
N GLY A 148 11.81 -5.73 15.09
CA GLY A 148 10.40 -5.69 14.75
C GLY A 148 10.16 -5.07 13.36
N PRO A 149 8.99 -5.25 12.77
CA PRO A 149 8.69 -4.83 11.42
C PRO A 149 8.95 -3.33 11.24
N LYS A 150 9.85 -2.99 10.31
CA LYS A 150 10.27 -1.60 10.02
C LYS A 150 9.27 -0.85 9.12
N SER A 151 8.34 -1.58 8.51
CA SER A 151 7.31 -1.04 7.62
C SER A 151 6.02 -1.86 7.72
N ALA A 152 4.91 -1.33 7.20
CA ALA A 152 3.65 -2.08 7.09
C ALA A 152 3.81 -3.33 6.21
N GLU A 153 4.68 -3.28 5.20
CA GLU A 153 5.01 -4.40 4.33
C GLU A 153 5.79 -5.50 5.09
N ASP A 154 6.74 -5.12 5.96
CA ASP A 154 7.45 -6.06 6.81
C ASP A 154 6.51 -6.72 7.83
N ALA A 155 5.54 -5.97 8.38
CA ALA A 155 4.53 -6.51 9.29
C ALA A 155 3.63 -7.55 8.59
N PHE A 156 3.26 -7.30 7.33
CA PHE A 156 2.45 -8.22 6.53
C PHE A 156 3.19 -9.54 6.25
N THR A 157 4.47 -9.48 5.92
CA THR A 157 5.30 -10.67 5.61
C THR A 157 5.52 -11.58 6.81
N GLN A 158 5.26 -11.10 8.03
CA GLN A 158 5.37 -11.87 9.27
C GLN A 158 4.06 -12.50 9.74
N GLN A 159 2.96 -12.27 9.02
CA GLN A 159 1.67 -12.89 9.34
C GLN A 159 1.60 -14.33 8.80
N ILE A 160 0.85 -15.16 9.50
CA ILE A 160 0.51 -16.51 9.05
C ILE A 160 -0.81 -16.42 8.25
N PHE A 161 -0.82 -17.00 7.06
CA PHE A 161 -1.98 -16.98 6.19
C PHE A 161 -3.22 -17.56 6.86
N GLY A 162 -4.31 -16.82 6.81
CA GLY A 162 -5.61 -17.24 7.34
C GLY A 162 -5.85 -17.02 8.82
N HIS A 163 -4.81 -16.77 9.66
CA HIS A 163 -5.01 -16.55 11.09
C HIS A 163 -5.87 -15.33 11.40
N ASN A 164 -5.86 -14.32 10.52
CA ASN A 164 -6.65 -13.11 10.66
C ASN A 164 -8.14 -13.27 10.28
N ILE A 165 -8.59 -14.46 9.88
CA ILE A 165 -10.01 -14.67 9.48
C ILE A 165 -10.96 -14.45 10.65
N PHE A 166 -10.49 -14.67 11.89
CA PHE A 166 -11.27 -14.49 13.12
C PHE A 166 -11.04 -13.12 13.78
N ASP A 167 -10.07 -12.31 13.29
CA ASP A 167 -9.70 -11.01 13.88
C ASP A 167 -10.58 -9.86 13.38
N ASN A 168 -11.44 -10.09 12.40
CA ASN A 168 -12.23 -9.05 11.78
C ASN A 168 -13.50 -8.77 12.58
N GLU A 169 -13.56 -7.63 13.26
CA GLU A 169 -14.70 -7.16 14.04
C GLU A 169 -16.01 -7.01 13.22
N TYR A 170 -15.91 -6.94 11.89
CA TYR A 170 -17.05 -6.80 10.98
C TYR A 170 -17.57 -8.12 10.42
N LEU A 171 -16.84 -9.22 10.57
CA LEU A 171 -17.24 -10.55 10.15
C LEU A 171 -17.80 -11.29 11.36
N THR A 172 -19.11 -11.31 11.49
CA THR A 172 -19.79 -12.12 12.49
C THR A 172 -20.13 -13.49 11.89
N PHE A 173 -19.56 -14.54 12.44
CA PHE A 173 -20.00 -15.92 12.18
C PHE A 173 -21.12 -16.33 13.18
N GLU A 174 -21.97 -15.37 13.55
CA GLU A 174 -23.12 -15.66 14.41
C GLU A 174 -24.16 -16.47 13.63
N PRO A 175 -24.66 -17.56 14.19
CA PRO A 175 -25.72 -18.31 13.53
C PRO A 175 -26.94 -17.42 13.40
N ASN A 176 -27.45 -17.30 12.17
CA ASN A 176 -28.68 -16.56 11.93
C ASN A 176 -29.86 -17.32 12.58
N ILE A 177 -30.51 -16.70 13.56
CA ILE A 177 -31.61 -17.29 14.34
C ILE A 177 -32.85 -17.49 13.44
N ASN A 178 -32.96 -16.79 12.32
CA ASN A 178 -34.08 -16.81 11.40
C ASN A 178 -33.82 -17.66 10.14
N VAL A 179 -32.95 -18.66 10.21
CA VAL A 179 -32.74 -19.61 9.10
C VAL A 179 -33.82 -20.68 9.10
N ALA A 180 -34.33 -21.00 7.92
CA ALA A 180 -35.21 -22.16 7.76
C ALA A 180 -34.55 -23.41 8.35
N THR A 181 -35.34 -24.20 9.08
CA THR A 181 -34.84 -25.45 9.68
C THR A 181 -34.27 -26.35 8.59
N PRO A 182 -33.03 -26.75 8.69
CA PRO A 182 -32.45 -27.65 7.69
C PRO A 182 -33.11 -29.02 7.71
N ASP A 183 -33.29 -29.62 6.54
CA ASP A 183 -33.97 -30.90 6.36
C ASP A 183 -33.39 -32.06 7.19
N ASN A 184 -32.10 -32.01 7.45
CA ASN A 184 -31.37 -33.01 8.23
C ASN A 184 -31.31 -32.74 9.75
N TYR A 185 -32.00 -31.67 10.23
CA TYR A 185 -32.01 -31.37 11.65
C TYR A 185 -32.80 -32.43 12.43
N ARG A 186 -32.18 -32.97 13.48
CA ARG A 186 -32.79 -33.93 14.38
C ARG A 186 -33.25 -33.27 15.65
N LEU A 187 -34.54 -33.39 15.91
CA LEU A 187 -35.16 -32.91 17.14
C LEU A 187 -34.52 -33.55 18.38
N GLY A 188 -34.42 -32.81 19.46
CA GLY A 188 -33.84 -33.29 20.72
C GLY A 188 -34.44 -32.61 21.92
N ALA A 189 -34.08 -33.12 23.11
CA ALA A 189 -34.50 -32.54 24.38
C ALA A 189 -34.14 -31.04 24.46
N GLY A 190 -35.13 -30.21 24.84
CA GLY A 190 -34.98 -28.75 24.93
C GLY A 190 -35.44 -27.97 23.68
N ASP A 191 -35.57 -28.61 22.51
CA ASP A 191 -36.18 -27.96 21.35
C ASP A 191 -37.67 -27.65 21.60
N GLU A 192 -38.11 -26.46 21.23
CA GLU A 192 -39.50 -26.13 21.20
C GLU A 192 -40.11 -26.54 19.85
N VAL A 193 -41.21 -27.28 19.89
CA VAL A 193 -41.98 -27.66 18.70
C VAL A 193 -43.32 -26.96 18.71
N ILE A 194 -43.71 -26.46 17.56
CA ILE A 194 -45.01 -25.87 17.32
C ILE A 194 -45.77 -26.81 16.41
N ILE A 195 -46.84 -27.38 16.93
CA ILE A 195 -47.69 -28.31 16.18
C ILE A 195 -49.00 -27.58 15.88
N ASP A 196 -49.19 -27.25 14.61
CA ASP A 196 -50.41 -26.63 14.11
C ASP A 196 -51.36 -27.68 13.54
N VAL A 197 -52.55 -27.68 14.05
CA VAL A 197 -53.66 -28.48 13.54
C VAL A 197 -54.70 -27.53 12.98
N TRP A 198 -55.07 -27.67 11.69
CA TRP A 198 -56.09 -26.84 11.05
C TRP A 198 -57.03 -27.64 10.15
N GLY A 199 -58.19 -27.05 9.83
CA GLY A 199 -59.24 -27.68 9.09
C GLY A 199 -60.49 -27.80 9.93
N ALA A 200 -61.01 -29.02 10.13
CA ALA A 200 -62.20 -29.29 10.97
C ALA A 200 -61.94 -29.00 12.48
N SER A 201 -60.72 -29.00 12.89
CA SER A 201 -60.23 -28.56 14.23
C SER A 201 -59.11 -27.55 14.06
N GLN A 202 -59.09 -26.52 14.92
CA GLN A 202 -58.02 -25.53 14.91
C GLN A 202 -57.40 -25.45 16.30
N THR A 203 -56.10 -25.82 16.37
CA THR A 203 -55.33 -25.80 17.62
C THR A 203 -53.85 -25.65 17.31
N THR A 204 -53.16 -24.76 18.01
CA THR A 204 -51.71 -24.66 18.00
C THR A 204 -51.16 -25.10 19.35
N ILE A 205 -50.29 -26.09 19.35
CA ILE A 205 -49.64 -26.65 20.54
C ILE A 205 -48.19 -26.20 20.50
N ARG A 206 -47.72 -25.55 21.56
CA ARG A 206 -46.31 -25.15 21.73
C ARG A 206 -45.75 -25.83 22.96
N GLU A 207 -44.80 -26.71 22.76
CA GLU A 207 -44.23 -27.50 23.87
C GLU A 207 -42.74 -27.72 23.65
N LYS A 208 -41.96 -27.81 24.75
CA LYS A 208 -40.57 -28.21 24.72
C LYS A 208 -40.45 -29.72 24.85
N ILE A 209 -39.54 -30.28 24.03
CA ILE A 209 -39.25 -31.73 24.13
C ILE A 209 -38.56 -31.97 25.47
N SER A 210 -39.15 -32.88 26.23
CA SER A 210 -38.65 -33.26 27.56
C SER A 210 -37.28 -33.94 27.49
N PRO A 211 -36.55 -34.08 28.61
CA PRO A 211 -35.30 -34.85 28.65
C PRO A 211 -35.48 -36.30 28.19
N GLU A 212 -36.65 -36.89 28.38
CA GLU A 212 -36.99 -38.23 27.91
C GLU A 212 -37.28 -38.29 26.38
N GLY A 213 -37.18 -37.15 25.69
CA GLY A 213 -37.39 -37.06 24.26
C GLY A 213 -38.87 -37.01 23.83
N THR A 214 -39.79 -36.72 24.75
CA THR A 214 -41.21 -36.72 24.52
C THR A 214 -41.81 -35.31 24.59
N VAL A 215 -42.91 -35.10 23.88
CA VAL A 215 -43.80 -33.94 23.98
C VAL A 215 -45.14 -34.36 24.52
N GLN A 216 -45.67 -33.63 25.50
CA GLN A 216 -46.96 -33.95 26.10
C GLN A 216 -48.11 -33.33 25.27
N ILE A 217 -48.89 -34.17 24.61
CA ILE A 217 -49.98 -33.70 23.78
C ILE A 217 -51.30 -34.04 24.45
N ALA A 218 -52.17 -33.03 24.61
CA ALA A 218 -53.50 -33.25 25.20
C ALA A 218 -54.28 -34.32 24.43
N LYS A 219 -54.92 -35.26 25.15
CA LYS A 219 -55.66 -36.42 24.65
C LYS A 219 -54.84 -37.52 23.98
N LEU A 220 -53.58 -37.29 23.63
CA LEU A 220 -52.70 -38.31 23.04
C LEU A 220 -51.69 -38.87 24.03
N GLY A 221 -51.30 -38.05 25.04
CA GLY A 221 -50.27 -38.39 25.99
C GLY A 221 -48.88 -38.04 25.51
N PRO A 222 -47.83 -38.67 26.05
CA PRO A 222 -46.44 -38.41 25.66
C PRO A 222 -46.13 -39.01 24.30
N VAL A 223 -45.67 -38.16 23.36
CA VAL A 223 -45.28 -38.54 21.99
C VAL A 223 -43.77 -38.38 21.83
N TYR A 224 -43.07 -39.42 21.44
CA TYR A 224 -41.61 -39.44 21.31
C TYR A 224 -41.15 -38.83 20.00
N LEU A 225 -40.44 -37.68 20.06
CA LEU A 225 -39.99 -36.93 18.90
C LEU A 225 -38.46 -36.86 18.77
N SER A 226 -37.74 -37.14 19.86
CA SER A 226 -36.27 -37.03 19.85
C SER A 226 -35.61 -37.93 18.80
N GLY A 227 -34.57 -37.45 18.13
CA GLY A 227 -33.85 -38.19 17.09
C GLY A 227 -34.49 -38.20 15.72
N LYS A 228 -35.77 -37.79 15.58
CA LYS A 228 -36.47 -37.68 14.28
C LYS A 228 -36.12 -36.36 13.59
N THR A 229 -36.07 -36.35 12.26
CA THR A 229 -36.09 -35.10 11.51
C THR A 229 -37.48 -34.45 11.60
N VAL A 230 -37.58 -33.17 11.21
CA VAL A 230 -38.86 -32.45 11.16
C VAL A 230 -39.86 -33.17 10.25
N GLU A 231 -39.43 -33.72 9.12
CA GLU A 231 -40.25 -34.47 8.18
C GLU A 231 -40.69 -35.79 8.80
N GLU A 232 -39.78 -36.61 9.35
CA GLU A 232 -40.09 -37.85 10.05
C GLU A 232 -41.05 -37.62 11.23
N ALA A 233 -40.89 -36.50 11.95
CA ALA A 233 -41.75 -36.12 13.06
C ALA A 233 -43.15 -35.73 12.56
N ASN A 234 -43.27 -35.00 11.45
CA ASN A 234 -44.56 -34.68 10.83
C ASN A 234 -45.32 -35.93 10.44
N ASP A 235 -44.69 -36.87 9.75
CA ASP A 235 -45.32 -38.13 9.34
C ASP A 235 -45.69 -39.02 10.52
N TYR A 236 -44.87 -38.99 11.56
CA TYR A 236 -45.18 -39.70 12.80
C TYR A 236 -46.40 -39.07 13.50
N LEU A 237 -46.44 -37.74 13.64
CA LEU A 237 -47.55 -37.02 14.23
C LEU A 237 -48.85 -37.20 13.47
N LYS A 238 -48.84 -37.18 12.15
CA LYS A 238 -50.04 -37.47 11.35
C LYS A 238 -50.65 -38.82 11.73
N ARG A 239 -49.83 -39.85 11.91
CA ARG A 239 -50.30 -41.20 12.32
C ARG A 239 -50.83 -41.21 13.75
N GLU A 240 -50.19 -40.52 14.67
CA GLU A 240 -50.63 -40.46 16.06
C GLU A 240 -51.92 -39.65 16.23
N PHE A 241 -52.02 -38.50 15.55
CA PHE A 241 -53.21 -37.66 15.60
C PHE A 241 -54.42 -38.31 14.89
N ALA A 242 -54.19 -39.19 13.90
CA ALA A 242 -55.23 -39.96 13.27
C ALA A 242 -56.02 -40.87 14.26
N LYS A 243 -55.42 -41.19 15.41
CA LYS A 243 -56.06 -41.95 16.48
C LYS A 243 -57.18 -41.15 17.21
N ILE A 244 -57.09 -39.81 17.20
CA ILE A 244 -58.04 -38.92 17.92
C ILE A 244 -58.82 -37.98 16.99
N TYR A 245 -58.31 -37.71 15.78
CA TYR A 245 -58.99 -36.88 14.78
C TYR A 245 -59.27 -37.68 13.52
N ALA A 246 -60.53 -38.07 13.36
CA ALA A 246 -60.97 -38.88 12.21
C ALA A 246 -60.74 -38.19 10.84
N GLY A 247 -60.62 -36.87 10.82
CA GLY A 247 -60.38 -36.09 9.60
C GLY A 247 -58.93 -36.01 9.12
N VAL A 248 -57.99 -36.62 9.80
CA VAL A 248 -56.53 -36.61 9.41
C VAL A 248 -56.28 -37.66 8.32
N THR A 249 -57.01 -38.79 8.34
CA THR A 249 -56.89 -39.88 7.38
C THR A 249 -58.26 -40.18 6.78
N GLY A 250 -58.34 -40.46 5.47
CA GLY A 250 -59.55 -40.75 4.75
C GLY A 250 -59.46 -40.37 3.28
N GLU A 251 -60.54 -40.67 2.48
CA GLU A 251 -60.51 -40.32 1.05
C GLU A 251 -60.52 -38.78 0.80
N THR A 252 -61.05 -38.00 1.76
CA THR A 252 -61.01 -36.52 1.75
C THR A 252 -60.55 -35.99 3.11
N PRO A 253 -59.27 -35.91 3.36
CA PRO A 253 -58.74 -35.37 4.64
C PRO A 253 -59.17 -33.91 4.82
N ASN A 254 -59.83 -33.59 5.93
CA ASN A 254 -60.31 -32.24 6.26
C ASN A 254 -59.52 -31.63 7.47
N THR A 255 -58.51 -32.33 8.00
CA THR A 255 -57.67 -31.86 9.06
C THR A 255 -56.23 -32.10 8.67
N GLN A 256 -55.43 -31.03 8.70
CA GLN A 256 -54.00 -31.08 8.40
C GLN A 256 -53.20 -30.82 9.68
N ILE A 257 -52.01 -31.41 9.73
CA ILE A 257 -51.07 -31.29 10.85
C ILE A 257 -49.74 -30.92 10.28
N ASN A 258 -49.14 -29.93 10.89
CA ASN A 258 -47.77 -29.52 10.57
C ASN A 258 -46.98 -29.25 11.86
N LEU A 259 -45.79 -29.80 11.96
CA LEU A 259 -44.84 -29.50 13.00
C LEU A 259 -43.78 -28.56 12.44
N THR A 260 -43.60 -27.46 13.12
CA THR A 260 -42.48 -26.52 12.88
C THR A 260 -41.63 -26.40 14.14
N LEU A 261 -40.37 -26.02 13.96
CA LEU A 261 -39.45 -25.76 15.06
C LEU A 261 -39.69 -24.33 15.57
N GLY A 262 -39.83 -24.17 16.88
CA GLY A 262 -39.85 -22.89 17.57
C GLY A 262 -38.45 -22.48 18.05
N GLU A 263 -38.28 -22.32 19.38
CA GLU A 263 -36.97 -22.07 19.96
C GLU A 263 -36.08 -23.31 19.85
N ILE A 264 -34.82 -23.08 19.49
CA ILE A 264 -33.83 -24.15 19.30
C ILE A 264 -33.04 -24.32 20.60
N ARG A 265 -32.78 -25.58 20.98
CA ARG A 265 -31.95 -25.88 22.17
C ARG A 265 -30.56 -25.34 22.06
N SER A 266 -29.98 -25.00 23.20
CA SER A 266 -28.56 -24.74 23.33
C SER A 266 -27.79 -26.04 23.58
N ILE A 267 -26.57 -26.11 23.09
CA ILE A 267 -25.61 -27.20 23.30
C ILE A 267 -24.37 -26.66 23.99
N GLN A 268 -23.69 -27.49 24.77
CA GLN A 268 -22.40 -27.17 25.34
C GLN A 268 -21.30 -27.89 24.59
N VAL A 269 -20.31 -27.12 24.10
CA VAL A 269 -19.16 -27.66 23.40
C VAL A 269 -17.86 -27.19 24.06
N ASN A 270 -16.84 -28.04 24.06
CA ASN A 270 -15.54 -27.72 24.61
C ASN A 270 -14.59 -27.34 23.48
N VAL A 271 -14.02 -26.14 23.52
CA VAL A 271 -13.00 -25.70 22.55
C VAL A 271 -11.67 -25.69 23.28
N MET A 272 -10.75 -26.52 22.83
CA MET A 272 -9.48 -26.80 23.51
C MET A 272 -8.28 -26.74 22.57
N GLY A 273 -7.08 -26.71 23.15
CA GLY A 273 -5.81 -26.64 22.40
C GLY A 273 -5.42 -25.21 22.07
N GLU A 274 -4.86 -25.01 20.88
CA GLU A 274 -4.22 -23.76 20.47
C GLU A 274 -5.23 -22.73 19.92
N VAL A 275 -6.18 -22.34 20.78
CA VAL A 275 -7.15 -21.26 20.54
C VAL A 275 -6.88 -20.06 21.43
N VAL A 276 -7.45 -18.91 21.10
CA VAL A 276 -7.24 -17.67 21.88
C VAL A 276 -7.83 -17.80 23.29
N VAL A 277 -9.07 -18.32 23.41
CA VAL A 277 -9.72 -18.54 24.69
C VAL A 277 -10.25 -19.98 24.76
N PRO A 278 -9.49 -20.94 25.31
CA PRO A 278 -9.99 -22.29 25.51
C PRO A 278 -11.06 -22.33 26.61
N GLY A 279 -12.08 -23.17 26.44
CA GLY A 279 -13.16 -23.30 27.42
C GLY A 279 -14.39 -24.02 26.89
N THR A 280 -15.42 -24.06 27.75
CA THR A 280 -16.75 -24.59 27.38
C THR A 280 -17.66 -23.47 26.95
N TYR A 281 -18.28 -23.62 25.77
CA TYR A 281 -19.13 -22.63 25.14
C TYR A 281 -20.56 -23.14 25.02
N THR A 282 -21.53 -22.29 25.36
CA THR A 282 -22.93 -22.58 25.14
C THR A 282 -23.36 -21.96 23.81
N LEU A 283 -23.69 -22.79 22.84
CA LEU A 283 -24.01 -22.40 21.47
C LEU A 283 -25.37 -22.93 21.07
N SER A 284 -25.95 -22.35 20.00
CA SER A 284 -27.15 -22.93 19.38
C SER A 284 -26.83 -24.29 18.76
N SER A 285 -27.79 -25.22 18.76
CA SER A 285 -27.63 -26.52 18.09
C SER A 285 -27.47 -26.42 16.57
N PHE A 286 -27.61 -25.23 15.99
CA PHE A 286 -27.29 -24.96 14.58
C PHE A 286 -25.81 -24.55 14.40
N ALA A 287 -25.05 -24.36 15.48
CA ALA A 287 -23.67 -23.96 15.39
C ALA A 287 -22.80 -25.04 14.74
N SER A 288 -21.87 -24.61 13.93
CA SER A 288 -20.81 -25.42 13.35
C SER A 288 -19.48 -25.18 14.05
N VAL A 289 -18.43 -25.86 13.60
CA VAL A 289 -17.06 -25.68 14.12
C VAL A 289 -16.60 -24.24 13.97
N PHE A 290 -16.90 -23.58 12.84
CA PHE A 290 -16.56 -22.18 12.61
C PHE A 290 -17.18 -21.24 13.64
N HIS A 291 -18.44 -21.47 13.99
CA HIS A 291 -19.13 -20.67 15.01
C HIS A 291 -18.45 -20.82 16.38
N ALA A 292 -18.09 -22.04 16.75
CA ALA A 292 -17.41 -22.29 18.02
C ALA A 292 -16.01 -21.65 18.07
N LEU A 293 -15.23 -21.75 16.99
CA LEU A 293 -13.93 -21.09 16.88
C LEU A 293 -14.06 -19.57 16.94
N TYR A 294 -15.05 -18.99 16.28
CA TYR A 294 -15.32 -17.55 16.34
C TYR A 294 -15.57 -17.09 17.78
N TRP A 295 -16.41 -17.83 18.54
CA TRP A 295 -16.66 -17.54 19.96
C TRP A 295 -15.44 -17.71 20.84
N ALA A 296 -14.55 -18.64 20.50
CA ALA A 296 -13.26 -18.85 21.17
C ALA A 296 -12.21 -17.79 20.81
N GLY A 297 -12.54 -16.79 19.96
CA GLY A 297 -11.62 -15.76 19.49
C GLY A 297 -10.64 -16.24 18.42
N GLY A 298 -10.91 -17.38 17.78
CA GLY A 298 -10.09 -17.97 16.73
C GLY A 298 -8.93 -18.81 17.24
N VAL A 299 -8.02 -19.09 16.31
CA VAL A 299 -6.81 -19.88 16.55
C VAL A 299 -5.67 -18.95 16.99
N ASN A 300 -4.88 -19.36 17.99
CA ASN A 300 -3.72 -18.58 18.43
C ASN A 300 -2.54 -18.69 17.46
N LYS A 301 -1.43 -17.99 17.73
CA LYS A 301 -0.27 -17.89 16.82
C LYS A 301 0.42 -19.21 16.48
N ILE A 302 0.28 -20.22 17.32
CA ILE A 302 0.89 -21.55 17.11
C ILE A 302 -0.13 -22.62 16.73
N GLY A 303 -1.41 -22.27 16.69
CA GLY A 303 -2.48 -23.20 16.34
C GLY A 303 -2.56 -23.47 14.83
N SER A 304 -2.88 -24.71 14.49
CA SER A 304 -3.09 -25.14 13.13
C SER A 304 -4.46 -24.72 12.61
N LEU A 305 -4.49 -24.13 11.42
CA LEU A 305 -5.73 -23.93 10.64
C LEU A 305 -6.06 -25.13 9.75
N ARG A 306 -5.18 -26.13 9.70
CA ARG A 306 -5.26 -27.25 8.75
C ARG A 306 -5.56 -28.60 9.41
N SER A 307 -5.63 -28.64 10.74
CA SER A 307 -5.99 -29.84 11.51
C SER A 307 -6.77 -29.43 12.76
N ILE A 308 -8.05 -29.19 12.58
CA ILE A 308 -9.00 -28.87 13.64
C ILE A 308 -9.93 -30.05 13.80
N LYS A 309 -9.75 -30.82 14.87
CA LYS A 309 -10.46 -32.07 15.10
C LYS A 309 -11.70 -31.87 15.94
N VAL A 310 -12.78 -32.49 15.51
CA VAL A 310 -13.99 -32.63 16.33
C VAL A 310 -14.03 -34.04 16.89
N ILE A 311 -14.10 -34.14 18.22
CA ILE A 311 -14.13 -35.41 18.96
C ILE A 311 -15.50 -35.53 19.61
N ARG A 312 -16.19 -36.61 19.28
CA ARG A 312 -17.51 -37.00 19.84
C ARG A 312 -17.41 -38.40 20.39
N ASP A 313 -17.81 -38.58 21.62
CA ASP A 313 -17.73 -39.89 22.33
C ASP A 313 -16.34 -40.54 22.24
N GLY A 314 -15.29 -39.70 22.32
CA GLY A 314 -13.91 -40.17 22.27
C GLY A 314 -13.39 -40.52 20.86
N LYS A 315 -14.18 -40.30 19.82
CA LYS A 315 -13.80 -40.57 18.42
C LYS A 315 -13.72 -39.28 17.60
N THR A 316 -12.72 -39.15 16.75
CA THR A 316 -12.66 -38.06 15.77
C THR A 316 -13.73 -38.26 14.71
N VAL A 317 -14.68 -37.32 14.64
CA VAL A 317 -15.79 -37.34 13.67
C VAL A 317 -15.57 -36.40 12.50
N ALA A 318 -14.69 -35.39 12.65
CA ALA A 318 -14.30 -34.49 11.58
C ALA A 318 -12.85 -33.98 11.81
N ASP A 319 -12.14 -33.65 10.73
CA ASP A 319 -10.84 -32.97 10.73
C ASP A 319 -10.89 -31.86 9.71
N LEU A 320 -11.09 -30.63 10.20
CA LEU A 320 -11.37 -29.45 9.38
C LEU A 320 -10.07 -28.78 8.93
N ASP A 321 -10.01 -28.45 7.63
CA ASP A 321 -8.97 -27.63 7.00
C ASP A 321 -9.56 -26.30 6.56
N ILE A 322 -9.19 -25.22 7.28
CA ILE A 322 -9.71 -23.86 6.97
C ILE A 322 -9.11 -23.31 5.65
N TYR A 323 -7.95 -23.81 5.21
CA TYR A 323 -7.39 -23.41 3.91
C TYR A 323 -8.32 -23.74 2.75
N ASP A 324 -9.01 -24.89 2.79
CA ASP A 324 -10.00 -25.28 1.77
C ASP A 324 -11.15 -24.25 1.70
N PHE A 325 -11.56 -23.73 2.87
CA PHE A 325 -12.57 -22.67 2.91
C PHE A 325 -12.05 -21.34 2.34
N ILE A 326 -10.85 -20.89 2.80
CA ILE A 326 -10.29 -19.60 2.38
C ILE A 326 -9.97 -19.60 0.88
N MET A 327 -9.45 -20.72 0.36
CA MET A 327 -8.97 -20.80 -1.03
C MET A 327 -10.05 -21.17 -2.03
N GLU A 328 -11.03 -21.99 -1.64
CA GLU A 328 -11.97 -22.62 -2.55
C GLU A 328 -13.45 -22.37 -2.18
N GLY A 329 -13.70 -21.73 -1.03
CA GLY A 329 -15.05 -21.50 -0.50
C GLY A 329 -15.74 -22.79 -0.05
N ARG A 330 -15.01 -23.90 0.10
CA ARG A 330 -15.58 -25.20 0.47
C ARG A 330 -15.43 -25.44 1.96
N LEU A 331 -16.55 -25.57 2.66
CA LEU A 331 -16.64 -26.01 4.06
C LEU A 331 -16.82 -27.53 4.11
N LYS A 332 -15.86 -28.26 3.55
CA LYS A 332 -15.82 -29.71 3.73
C LYS A 332 -15.51 -29.99 5.20
N ASP A 333 -16.24 -30.92 5.81
CA ASP A 333 -16.07 -31.35 7.21
C ASP A 333 -16.43 -30.31 8.29
N ASP A 334 -17.03 -29.15 7.93
CA ASP A 334 -17.66 -28.24 8.89
C ASP A 334 -19.01 -28.81 9.34
N ILE A 335 -18.94 -29.77 10.25
CA ILE A 335 -20.11 -30.45 10.75
C ILE A 335 -20.86 -29.61 11.78
N ARG A 336 -22.16 -29.91 11.94
CA ARG A 336 -22.92 -29.38 13.08
C ARG A 336 -22.51 -30.02 14.37
N LEU A 337 -22.35 -29.19 15.36
CA LEU A 337 -21.92 -29.60 16.70
C LEU A 337 -23.08 -30.22 17.45
N GLN A 338 -22.74 -31.14 18.34
CA GLN A 338 -23.65 -31.77 19.28
C GLN A 338 -23.20 -31.47 20.72
N ASP A 339 -24.12 -31.68 21.66
CA ASP A 339 -23.83 -31.48 23.05
C ASP A 339 -22.70 -32.42 23.50
N GLY A 340 -21.70 -31.87 24.22
CA GLY A 340 -20.54 -32.60 24.65
C GLY A 340 -19.39 -32.75 23.65
N ASP A 341 -19.53 -32.23 22.41
CA ASP A 341 -18.44 -32.24 21.43
C ASP A 341 -17.20 -31.51 21.97
N VAL A 342 -16.03 -32.03 21.63
CA VAL A 342 -14.74 -31.39 21.89
C VAL A 342 -14.09 -30.99 20.59
N ILE A 343 -13.85 -29.70 20.41
CA ILE A 343 -13.09 -29.15 19.30
C ILE A 343 -11.65 -28.98 19.76
N LEU A 344 -10.72 -29.68 19.14
CA LEU A 344 -9.30 -29.67 19.48
C LEU A 344 -8.50 -29.06 18.34
N VAL A 345 -7.87 -27.92 18.61
CA VAL A 345 -6.91 -27.28 17.72
C VAL A 345 -5.50 -27.69 18.12
N ASN A 346 -4.80 -28.39 17.23
CA ASN A 346 -3.42 -28.78 17.43
C ASN A 346 -2.45 -27.64 17.06
N PRO A 347 -1.19 -27.64 17.54
CA PRO A 347 -0.16 -26.75 16.99
C PRO A 347 0.14 -27.13 15.52
N TYR A 348 0.54 -26.14 14.71
CA TYR A 348 0.99 -26.40 13.35
C TYR A 348 2.25 -27.27 13.34
N GLN A 349 2.44 -28.07 12.27
CA GLN A 349 3.58 -28.96 12.15
C GLN A 349 4.67 -28.41 11.23
N THR A 350 4.29 -27.77 10.13
CA THR A 350 5.21 -27.26 9.13
C THR A 350 4.79 -25.84 8.76
N LEU A 351 5.64 -24.89 9.11
CA LEU A 351 5.45 -23.48 8.77
C LEU A 351 6.57 -23.03 7.83
N VAL A 352 6.22 -22.56 6.63
CA VAL A 352 7.16 -22.09 5.63
C VAL A 352 6.92 -20.62 5.33
N GLN A 353 7.97 -19.89 4.97
CA GLN A 353 7.87 -18.50 4.59
C GLN A 353 8.17 -18.36 3.09
N ILE A 354 7.34 -17.58 2.38
CA ILE A 354 7.63 -17.15 1.03
C ILE A 354 7.72 -15.64 0.95
N LEU A 355 8.78 -15.13 0.37
CA LEU A 355 9.13 -13.72 0.27
C LEU A 355 9.41 -13.31 -1.18
N GLY A 356 9.51 -12.01 -1.42
CA GLY A 356 9.88 -11.44 -2.72
C GLY A 356 8.69 -11.31 -3.67
N LYS A 357 8.86 -11.67 -4.94
CA LYS A 357 7.93 -11.36 -6.03
C LYS A 357 6.76 -12.33 -6.17
N VAL A 358 6.03 -12.53 -5.09
CA VAL A 358 4.74 -13.23 -5.05
C VAL A 358 3.64 -12.27 -4.60
N LYS A 359 2.39 -12.58 -4.91
CA LYS A 359 1.26 -11.67 -4.61
C LYS A 359 0.95 -11.56 -3.11
N ARG A 360 1.23 -12.62 -2.33
CA ARG A 360 1.03 -12.66 -0.87
C ARG A 360 2.28 -13.22 -0.18
N PRO A 361 3.32 -12.40 0.05
CA PRO A 361 4.52 -12.82 0.77
C PRO A 361 4.23 -12.89 2.27
N MET A 362 4.16 -14.10 2.83
CA MET A 362 3.88 -14.36 4.26
C MET A 362 4.23 -15.79 4.65
N TYR A 363 3.90 -16.18 5.87
CA TYR A 363 4.02 -17.56 6.33
C TYR A 363 2.80 -18.39 5.93
N TYR A 364 3.03 -19.65 5.60
CA TYR A 364 2.01 -20.63 5.23
C TYR A 364 2.21 -21.93 6.01
N GLU A 365 1.12 -22.46 6.53
CA GLU A 365 1.10 -23.82 7.09
C GLU A 365 0.98 -24.83 5.95
N MET A 366 1.92 -25.76 5.86
CA MET A 366 1.99 -26.75 4.78
C MET A 366 1.76 -28.16 5.33
N LYS A 367 1.10 -28.99 4.52
CA LYS A 367 1.02 -30.43 4.79
C LYS A 367 2.26 -31.15 4.23
N PRO A 368 2.69 -32.29 4.81
CA PRO A 368 3.90 -33.01 4.36
C PRO A 368 3.88 -33.46 2.89
N THR A 369 2.70 -33.55 2.30
CA THR A 369 2.53 -33.96 0.88
C THR A 369 2.55 -32.78 -0.09
N GLU A 370 2.54 -31.55 0.41
CA GLU A 370 2.45 -30.35 -0.40
C GLU A 370 3.83 -29.88 -0.86
N THR A 371 3.83 -29.15 -1.97
CA THR A 371 5.02 -28.78 -2.71
C THR A 371 5.11 -27.26 -2.89
N ILE A 372 6.22 -26.78 -3.47
CA ILE A 372 6.38 -25.37 -3.87
C ILE A 372 5.22 -24.90 -4.75
N GLY A 373 4.76 -25.76 -5.68
CA GLY A 373 3.62 -25.43 -6.54
C GLY A 373 2.34 -25.16 -5.75
N THR A 374 2.10 -25.93 -4.69
CA THR A 374 0.97 -25.70 -3.77
C THR A 374 1.15 -24.39 -2.99
N LEU A 375 2.35 -24.14 -2.46
CA LEU A 375 2.67 -22.89 -1.76
C LEU A 375 2.47 -21.66 -2.66
N LEU A 376 2.93 -21.72 -3.90
CA LEU A 376 2.72 -20.65 -4.88
C LEU A 376 1.23 -20.39 -5.13
N ARG A 377 0.39 -21.43 -5.20
CA ARG A 377 -1.06 -21.29 -5.32
C ARG A 377 -1.64 -20.55 -4.10
N TYR A 378 -1.21 -20.90 -2.89
CA TYR A 378 -1.62 -20.21 -1.65
C TYR A 378 -1.14 -18.76 -1.62
N ALA A 379 0.08 -18.49 -2.10
CA ALA A 379 0.62 -17.14 -2.24
C ALA A 379 -0.05 -16.30 -3.35
N GLY A 380 -1.01 -16.87 -4.10
CA GLY A 380 -1.71 -16.19 -5.20
C GLY A 380 -0.91 -16.13 -6.50
N GLY A 381 0.22 -16.84 -6.58
CA GLY A 381 1.13 -16.86 -7.72
C GLY A 381 2.14 -15.72 -7.72
N PHE A 382 2.87 -15.63 -8.80
CA PHE A 382 3.91 -14.63 -9.03
C PHE A 382 3.36 -13.24 -9.33
N THR A 383 4.14 -12.20 -9.02
CA THR A 383 3.91 -10.85 -9.54
C THR A 383 4.35 -10.75 -11.00
N GLY A 384 3.98 -9.67 -11.70
CA GLY A 384 4.31 -9.49 -13.12
C GLY A 384 5.82 -9.36 -13.39
N ASP A 385 6.57 -8.89 -12.40
CA ASP A 385 8.03 -8.66 -12.45
C ASP A 385 8.85 -9.79 -11.79
N ALA A 386 8.22 -10.93 -11.47
CA ALA A 386 8.87 -12.07 -10.86
C ALA A 386 9.76 -12.85 -11.83
N TYR A 387 10.93 -13.26 -11.37
CA TYR A 387 11.76 -14.25 -12.05
C TYR A 387 11.24 -15.66 -11.77
N LYS A 388 10.51 -16.23 -12.73
CA LYS A 388 9.76 -17.48 -12.55
C LYS A 388 10.58 -18.75 -12.74
N LYS A 389 11.76 -18.65 -13.36
CA LYS A 389 12.55 -19.84 -13.74
C LYS A 389 13.18 -20.57 -12.57
N ALA A 390 13.46 -19.88 -11.47
CA ALA A 390 14.02 -20.49 -10.27
C ALA A 390 13.58 -19.75 -9.00
N ILE A 391 13.40 -20.50 -7.92
CA ILE A 391 13.15 -20.02 -6.56
C ILE A 391 14.32 -20.43 -5.69
N ARG A 392 14.85 -19.48 -4.92
CA ARG A 392 15.85 -19.77 -3.91
C ARG A 392 15.16 -20.19 -2.62
N LEU A 393 15.51 -21.36 -2.11
CA LEU A 393 15.04 -21.90 -0.84
C LEU A 393 16.21 -22.00 0.13
N VAL A 394 16.01 -21.57 1.35
CA VAL A 394 16.95 -21.75 2.46
C VAL A 394 16.29 -22.65 3.49
N ARG A 395 16.93 -23.79 3.76
CA ARG A 395 16.49 -24.81 4.72
C ARG A 395 17.47 -24.90 5.89
N LYS A 396 16.98 -25.11 7.08
CA LYS A 396 17.80 -25.33 8.28
C LYS A 396 18.10 -26.82 8.41
N SER A 397 19.36 -27.22 8.35
CA SER A 397 19.78 -28.62 8.46
C SER A 397 20.04 -29.11 9.89
N GLY A 398 19.54 -28.37 10.89
CA GLY A 398 19.81 -28.66 12.31
C GLY A 398 21.11 -28.04 12.83
N ARG A 399 22.15 -27.91 12.01
CA ARG A 399 23.42 -27.28 12.34
C ARG A 399 23.74 -26.06 11.49
N GLU A 400 23.41 -26.12 10.22
CA GLU A 400 23.78 -25.14 9.20
C GLU A 400 22.59 -24.82 8.30
N HIS A 401 22.74 -23.82 7.45
CA HIS A 401 21.76 -23.50 6.41
C HIS A 401 22.15 -24.17 5.10
N GLN A 402 21.20 -24.81 4.42
CA GLN A 402 21.32 -25.33 3.06
C GLN A 402 20.58 -24.42 2.10
N ILE A 403 21.17 -24.14 0.96
CA ILE A 403 20.57 -23.34 -0.12
C ILE A 403 20.22 -24.27 -1.28
N PHE A 404 18.97 -24.18 -1.73
CA PHE A 404 18.49 -24.86 -2.93
C PHE A 404 18.06 -23.79 -3.95
N ASN A 405 18.50 -23.93 -5.19
CA ASN A 405 17.94 -23.20 -6.32
C ASN A 405 17.03 -24.19 -7.04
N VAL A 406 15.73 -24.05 -6.81
CA VAL A 406 14.74 -24.98 -7.37
C VAL A 406 14.23 -24.41 -8.67
N ASP A 407 14.35 -25.16 -9.75
CA ASP A 407 13.89 -24.76 -11.07
C ASP A 407 12.38 -24.93 -11.24
N GLU A 408 11.79 -24.17 -12.18
CA GLU A 408 10.34 -24.16 -12.45
C GLU A 408 9.75 -25.55 -12.65
N MET A 409 10.50 -26.47 -13.32
CA MET A 409 10.05 -27.84 -13.58
C MET A 409 9.88 -28.66 -12.31
N ASP A 410 10.61 -28.32 -11.25
CA ASP A 410 10.60 -29.06 -9.98
C ASP A 410 9.60 -28.53 -8.96
N TYR A 411 8.94 -27.39 -9.22
CA TYR A 411 7.97 -26.82 -8.28
C TYR A 411 6.83 -27.76 -7.89
N SER A 412 6.44 -28.64 -8.79
CA SER A 412 5.34 -29.59 -8.56
C SER A 412 5.73 -30.81 -7.72
N VAL A 413 7.03 -31.08 -7.57
CA VAL A 413 7.55 -32.29 -6.89
C VAL A 413 8.39 -31.98 -5.65
N PHE A 414 8.95 -30.76 -5.54
CA PHE A 414 9.80 -30.38 -4.43
C PHE A 414 8.96 -30.16 -3.17
N ARG A 415 9.17 -30.99 -2.14
CA ARG A 415 8.47 -30.94 -0.85
C ARG A 415 9.12 -29.97 0.09
N LEU A 416 8.30 -29.32 0.89
CA LEU A 416 8.69 -28.32 1.87
C LEU A 416 8.82 -28.93 3.26
N GLU A 417 9.73 -28.39 4.06
CA GLU A 417 9.97 -28.76 5.45
C GLU A 417 9.77 -27.56 6.38
N ASP A 418 9.60 -27.85 7.67
CA ASP A 418 9.38 -26.80 8.68
C ASP A 418 10.57 -25.83 8.74
N GLY A 419 10.23 -24.53 8.73
CA GLY A 419 11.21 -23.45 8.76
C GLY A 419 11.88 -23.14 7.41
N ASP A 420 11.43 -23.74 6.29
CA ASP A 420 11.88 -23.36 4.96
C ASP A 420 11.55 -21.91 4.65
N MET A 421 12.51 -21.20 4.09
CA MET A 421 12.34 -19.82 3.62
C MET A 421 12.58 -19.75 2.12
N LEU A 422 11.55 -19.39 1.37
CA LEU A 422 11.60 -19.23 -0.08
C LEU A 422 11.69 -17.76 -0.45
N THR A 423 12.53 -17.44 -1.43
CA THR A 423 12.65 -16.09 -1.99
C THR A 423 12.48 -16.15 -3.50
N VAL A 424 11.51 -15.39 -4.00
CA VAL A 424 11.28 -15.20 -5.42
C VAL A 424 11.93 -13.88 -5.84
N ASP A 425 12.94 -13.97 -6.69
CA ASP A 425 13.65 -12.78 -7.18
C ASP A 425 12.85 -12.06 -8.28
N SER A 426 13.21 -10.82 -8.56
CA SER A 426 12.65 -10.05 -9.69
C SER A 426 13.43 -10.35 -10.98
N VAL A 427 12.79 -10.12 -12.12
CA VAL A 427 13.50 -10.04 -13.40
C VAL A 427 14.55 -8.93 -13.33
N LEU A 428 15.67 -9.13 -14.02
CA LEU A 428 16.75 -8.14 -14.04
C LEU A 428 16.23 -6.82 -14.64
N ASN A 429 16.63 -5.70 -14.04
CA ASN A 429 16.32 -4.38 -14.57
C ASN A 429 17.22 -4.09 -15.81
N ARG A 430 17.08 -4.91 -16.83
CA ARG A 430 17.76 -4.83 -18.11
C ARG A 430 16.77 -5.04 -19.24
N PHE A 431 17.00 -4.36 -20.35
CA PHE A 431 16.23 -4.58 -21.57
C PHE A 431 16.98 -5.55 -22.47
N GLU A 432 16.29 -6.49 -23.10
CA GLU A 432 16.90 -7.44 -24.02
C GLU A 432 17.25 -6.83 -25.37
N ASN A 433 16.51 -5.83 -25.80
CA ASN A 433 16.52 -5.28 -27.16
C ASN A 433 16.37 -3.78 -27.21
N ARG A 434 16.99 -3.06 -26.25
CA ARG A 434 16.93 -1.62 -26.17
C ARG A 434 18.00 -0.96 -27.02
N VAL A 435 17.62 0.10 -27.75
CA VAL A 435 18.49 1.19 -28.21
C VAL A 435 17.87 2.51 -27.80
N GLU A 436 18.67 3.53 -27.65
CA GLU A 436 18.22 4.84 -27.17
C GLU A 436 18.70 5.94 -28.10
N ILE A 437 17.88 6.95 -28.36
CA ILE A 437 18.27 8.16 -29.07
C ILE A 437 17.98 9.39 -28.22
N ARG A 438 18.94 10.29 -28.16
CA ARG A 438 18.89 11.52 -27.35
C ARG A 438 19.37 12.75 -28.15
N GLY A 439 18.91 13.92 -27.74
CA GLY A 439 19.35 15.22 -28.24
C GLY A 439 18.48 15.77 -29.35
N ALA A 440 19.04 16.37 -30.40
CA ALA A 440 18.31 17.13 -31.40
C ALA A 440 17.54 16.28 -32.41
N VAL A 441 16.58 15.48 -31.91
CA VAL A 441 15.60 14.71 -32.71
C VAL A 441 14.19 15.07 -32.28
N TYR A 442 13.19 14.76 -33.14
CA TYR A 442 11.80 15.06 -32.79
C TYR A 442 11.24 14.20 -31.70
N ARG A 443 11.65 12.90 -31.62
CA ARG A 443 11.22 11.98 -30.58
C ARG A 443 12.40 11.26 -29.95
N GLU A 444 12.85 11.80 -28.83
CA GLU A 444 13.85 11.15 -27.98
C GLU A 444 13.26 9.98 -27.24
N GLY A 445 14.10 9.03 -26.82
CA GLY A 445 13.71 7.96 -25.92
C GLY A 445 14.22 6.58 -26.32
N LEU A 446 13.57 5.57 -25.76
CA LEU A 446 13.90 4.17 -25.93
C LEU A 446 13.17 3.58 -27.13
N TYR A 447 13.90 2.83 -27.94
CA TYR A 447 13.39 2.13 -29.11
C TYR A 447 13.77 0.66 -29.04
N GLN A 448 12.94 -0.16 -29.67
CA GLN A 448 13.20 -1.58 -29.83
C GLN A 448 14.24 -1.81 -30.93
N LEU A 449 15.33 -2.48 -30.61
CA LEU A 449 16.24 -3.06 -31.61
C LEU A 449 15.53 -4.25 -32.26
N SER A 450 15.19 -4.15 -33.54
CA SER A 450 14.43 -5.12 -34.30
C SER A 450 14.85 -5.12 -35.77
N GLY A 451 14.28 -5.98 -36.62
CA GLY A 451 14.53 -5.97 -38.06
C GLY A 451 14.19 -4.63 -38.74
N GLU A 452 13.27 -3.84 -38.19
CA GLU A 452 12.91 -2.51 -38.70
C GLU A 452 13.83 -1.38 -38.19
N VAL A 453 14.48 -1.58 -37.03
CA VAL A 453 15.37 -0.61 -36.38
C VAL A 453 16.63 -1.34 -35.98
N ASN A 454 17.55 -1.51 -36.92
CA ASN A 454 18.85 -2.17 -36.71
C ASN A 454 20.04 -1.30 -37.15
N THR A 455 19.77 -0.08 -37.69
CA THR A 455 20.81 0.85 -38.08
C THR A 455 20.51 2.27 -37.60
N VAL A 456 21.53 3.13 -37.56
CA VAL A 456 21.41 4.53 -37.15
C VAL A 456 20.38 5.28 -37.97
N LYS A 457 20.38 5.11 -39.28
CA LYS A 457 19.45 5.80 -40.18
C LYS A 457 18.00 5.38 -39.94
N GLN A 458 17.77 4.09 -39.68
CA GLN A 458 16.43 3.57 -39.37
C GLN A 458 15.95 4.07 -38.00
N LEU A 459 16.84 4.14 -37.00
CA LEU A 459 16.53 4.68 -35.69
C LEU A 459 16.13 6.17 -35.78
N ILE A 460 16.91 6.98 -36.52
CA ILE A 460 16.58 8.40 -36.75
C ILE A 460 15.24 8.54 -37.49
N LYS A 461 14.99 7.70 -38.50
CA LYS A 461 13.71 7.69 -39.20
C LYS A 461 12.55 7.36 -38.27
N LYS A 462 12.73 6.41 -37.36
CA LYS A 462 11.73 6.02 -36.37
C LYS A 462 11.49 7.12 -35.34
N ALA A 463 12.54 7.92 -35.03
CA ALA A 463 12.47 9.12 -34.19
C ALA A 463 11.89 10.36 -34.92
N GLU A 464 11.26 10.17 -36.09
CA GLU A 464 10.67 11.20 -36.96
C GLU A 464 11.69 12.19 -37.52
N GLY A 465 12.99 11.88 -37.47
CA GLY A 465 14.06 12.68 -38.03
C GLY A 465 14.77 13.56 -37.02
N VAL A 466 15.71 14.38 -37.53
CA VAL A 466 16.48 15.33 -36.74
C VAL A 466 15.83 16.69 -36.76
N ARG A 467 15.95 17.43 -35.65
CA ARG A 467 15.45 18.82 -35.56
C ARG A 467 16.33 19.76 -36.38
N GLY A 468 15.79 20.95 -36.66
CA GLY A 468 16.51 21.99 -37.47
C GLY A 468 17.77 22.52 -36.77
N ASP A 469 17.86 22.41 -35.46
CA ASP A 469 19.01 22.82 -34.63
C ASP A 469 20.05 21.72 -34.45
N ALA A 470 19.87 20.54 -35.09
CA ALA A 470 20.78 19.41 -34.94
C ALA A 470 22.17 19.71 -35.50
N PHE A 471 23.23 19.35 -34.76
CA PHE A 471 24.60 19.47 -35.22
C PHE A 471 24.94 18.27 -36.12
N LEU A 472 24.79 18.44 -37.42
CA LEU A 472 24.92 17.37 -38.39
C LEU A 472 26.36 16.91 -38.67
N ASN A 473 27.37 17.68 -38.26
CA ASN A 473 28.76 17.32 -38.56
C ASN A 473 29.27 16.17 -37.69
N ARG A 474 28.68 15.96 -36.50
CA ARG A 474 29.09 14.90 -35.59
C ARG A 474 27.94 14.47 -34.69
N ALA A 475 27.57 13.21 -34.74
CA ALA A 475 26.78 12.50 -33.75
C ALA A 475 27.65 11.42 -33.09
N VAL A 476 27.17 10.87 -31.99
CA VAL A 476 27.97 9.91 -31.20
C VAL A 476 27.10 8.75 -30.79
N ILE A 477 27.60 7.51 -30.99
CA ILE A 477 27.04 6.33 -30.34
C ILE A 477 27.90 6.02 -29.11
N ASN A 478 27.28 5.94 -27.96
CA ASN A 478 27.87 5.35 -26.77
C ASN A 478 27.45 3.86 -26.72
N ARG A 479 28.40 2.96 -26.93
CA ARG A 479 28.22 1.52 -26.95
C ARG A 479 28.79 0.91 -25.67
N GLU A 480 28.06 0.00 -25.06
CA GLU A 480 28.53 -0.79 -23.93
C GLU A 480 28.71 -2.23 -24.38
N HIS A 481 29.91 -2.73 -24.31
CA HIS A 481 30.25 -4.12 -24.62
C HIS A 481 29.80 -5.09 -23.50
N GLU A 482 29.86 -6.40 -23.76
CA GLU A 482 29.47 -7.43 -22.78
C GLU A 482 30.33 -7.42 -21.51
N ASP A 483 31.60 -7.02 -21.62
CA ASP A 483 32.54 -6.83 -20.50
C ASP A 483 32.35 -5.51 -19.76
N LEU A 484 31.27 -4.76 -20.07
CA LEU A 484 30.94 -3.43 -19.51
C LEU A 484 31.94 -2.33 -19.90
N THR A 485 32.88 -2.56 -20.80
CA THR A 485 33.69 -1.49 -21.38
C THR A 485 32.84 -0.60 -22.30
N ARG A 486 33.23 0.67 -22.40
CA ARG A 486 32.49 1.64 -23.20
C ARG A 486 33.30 2.09 -24.38
N GLU A 487 32.66 2.09 -25.53
CA GLU A 487 33.19 2.60 -26.80
C GLU A 487 32.40 3.82 -27.25
N VAL A 488 33.08 4.80 -27.84
CA VAL A 488 32.47 5.99 -28.42
C VAL A 488 32.70 5.98 -29.91
N ILE A 489 31.63 5.81 -30.69
CA ILE A 489 31.67 5.79 -32.14
C ILE A 489 31.18 7.13 -32.68
N SER A 490 32.07 7.89 -33.33
CA SER A 490 31.72 9.17 -33.94
C SER A 490 31.15 8.98 -35.34
N ILE A 491 30.10 9.72 -35.67
CA ILE A 491 29.35 9.61 -36.91
C ILE A 491 29.28 10.97 -37.63
N ASP A 492 29.68 10.98 -38.89
CA ASP A 492 29.29 12.09 -39.81
C ASP A 492 27.81 11.93 -40.16
N LEU A 493 26.96 12.59 -39.37
CA LEU A 493 25.51 12.47 -39.53
C LEU A 493 25.04 13.05 -40.87
N LYS A 494 25.67 14.13 -41.36
CA LYS A 494 25.34 14.76 -42.64
C LYS A 494 25.62 13.82 -43.81
N GLY A 495 26.79 13.17 -43.82
CA GLY A 495 27.16 12.17 -44.83
C GLY A 495 26.27 10.95 -44.79
N LEU A 496 25.94 10.45 -43.57
CA LEU A 496 25.06 9.31 -43.37
C LEU A 496 23.63 9.56 -43.89
N LEU A 497 23.03 10.72 -43.56
CA LEU A 497 21.68 11.06 -44.03
C LEU A 497 21.60 11.22 -45.54
N LYS A 498 22.67 11.74 -46.16
CA LYS A 498 22.79 11.85 -47.62
C LYS A 498 23.13 10.54 -48.31
N GLY A 499 23.49 9.49 -47.57
CA GLY A 499 23.89 8.19 -48.13
C GLY A 499 25.32 8.16 -48.69
N VAL A 500 26.18 9.14 -48.35
CA VAL A 500 27.58 9.21 -48.73
C VAL A 500 28.45 8.33 -47.79
N VAL A 501 28.06 8.24 -46.54
CA VAL A 501 28.69 7.38 -45.56
C VAL A 501 27.85 6.11 -45.33
N ALA A 502 28.48 5.00 -45.17
CA ALA A 502 27.82 3.74 -44.91
C ALA A 502 27.04 3.80 -43.59
N ASP A 503 25.86 3.17 -43.54
CA ASP A 503 25.02 3.12 -42.33
C ASP A 503 25.66 2.22 -41.28
N ILE A 504 25.51 2.57 -40.02
CA ILE A 504 26.15 1.87 -38.90
C ILE A 504 25.13 0.94 -38.24
N PRO A 505 25.44 -0.34 -38.09
CA PRO A 505 24.59 -1.27 -37.38
C PRO A 505 24.57 -0.95 -35.88
N LEU A 506 23.37 -0.93 -35.29
CA LEU A 506 23.13 -0.73 -33.88
C LEU A 506 23.28 -2.05 -33.13
N GLN A 507 23.78 -1.97 -31.92
CA GLN A 507 23.85 -3.06 -30.96
C GLN A 507 22.92 -2.79 -29.77
N LYS A 508 22.65 -3.83 -29.01
CA LYS A 508 21.90 -3.73 -27.77
C LYS A 508 22.51 -2.71 -26.83
N ASN A 509 21.68 -1.86 -26.24
CA ASN A 509 22.04 -0.78 -25.32
C ASN A 509 22.81 0.39 -25.93
N ASP A 510 22.97 0.44 -27.27
CA ASP A 510 23.54 1.64 -27.91
C ASP A 510 22.71 2.88 -27.58
N ILE A 511 23.41 3.97 -27.26
CA ILE A 511 22.82 5.29 -27.07
C ILE A 511 23.34 6.21 -28.16
N LEU A 512 22.48 6.57 -29.10
CA LEU A 512 22.77 7.56 -30.13
C LEU A 512 22.49 8.95 -29.57
N TYR A 513 23.52 9.80 -29.52
CA TYR A 513 23.41 11.19 -29.11
C TYR A 513 23.66 12.12 -30.29
N ILE A 514 22.69 12.97 -30.60
CA ILE A 514 22.76 13.98 -31.64
C ILE A 514 22.73 15.36 -30.96
N PRO A 515 23.86 16.06 -30.81
CA PRO A 515 23.89 17.35 -30.14
C PRO A 515 23.11 18.42 -30.92
N SER A 516 22.55 19.38 -30.19
CA SER A 516 22.05 20.64 -30.80
C SER A 516 23.21 21.59 -31.06
N ILE A 517 23.09 22.41 -32.08
CA ILE A 517 24.01 23.53 -32.35
C ILE A 517 24.01 24.51 -31.15
N GLN A 518 22.88 24.63 -30.49
CA GLN A 518 22.73 25.50 -29.31
C GLN A 518 23.46 24.92 -28.08
N ASP A 519 23.39 23.59 -27.84
CA ASP A 519 24.10 22.91 -26.74
C ASP A 519 25.63 23.06 -26.85
N LEU A 520 26.15 23.27 -28.07
CA LEU A 520 27.58 23.45 -28.33
C LEU A 520 28.04 24.90 -28.19
N LYS A 521 27.12 25.83 -28.02
CA LYS A 521 27.41 27.23 -27.78
C LYS A 521 27.10 27.54 -26.32
N GLU A 522 27.92 28.39 -25.75
CA GLU A 522 27.55 28.96 -24.44
C GLU A 522 26.30 29.79 -24.63
N GLU A 523 25.33 29.65 -23.71
CA GLU A 523 24.10 30.48 -23.76
C GLU A 523 24.49 31.96 -23.74
N PRO A 524 24.06 32.72 -24.73
CA PRO A 524 24.36 34.15 -24.77
C PRO A 524 23.58 34.85 -23.66
N THR A 525 24.27 35.62 -22.84
CA THR A 525 23.68 36.33 -21.72
C THR A 525 24.09 37.80 -21.67
N VAL A 526 23.22 38.61 -21.08
CA VAL A 526 23.46 40.00 -20.72
C VAL A 526 23.20 40.16 -19.22
N THR A 527 24.00 41.06 -18.58
CA THR A 527 23.82 41.29 -17.16
C THR A 527 23.51 42.77 -16.92
N ILE A 528 22.51 43.04 -16.07
CA ILE A 528 22.12 44.37 -15.65
C ILE A 528 22.39 44.55 -14.16
N HIS A 529 23.00 45.68 -13.80
CA HIS A 529 23.27 46.07 -12.42
C HIS A 529 22.81 47.50 -12.19
N GLY A 530 22.44 47.85 -10.96
CA GLY A 530 22.06 49.19 -10.57
C GLY A 530 20.61 49.25 -10.10
N GLU A 531 20.01 50.43 -10.18
CA GLU A 531 18.67 50.72 -9.67
C GLU A 531 17.57 50.28 -10.65
N VAL A 532 17.48 48.96 -10.85
CA VAL A 532 16.39 48.28 -11.57
C VAL A 532 15.64 47.39 -10.62
N ALA A 533 14.41 47.04 -10.95
CA ALA A 533 13.56 46.24 -10.06
C ALA A 533 14.16 44.86 -9.74
N ASP A 534 14.76 44.19 -10.72
CA ASP A 534 15.37 42.87 -10.55
C ASP A 534 16.76 42.84 -11.26
N PRO A 535 17.82 43.27 -10.58
CA PRO A 535 19.16 43.27 -11.15
C PRO A 535 19.68 41.82 -11.25
N GLY A 536 20.20 41.42 -12.42
CA GLY A 536 20.60 40.04 -12.67
C GLY A 536 21.16 39.77 -14.04
N THR A 537 21.27 38.47 -14.37
CA THR A 537 21.71 37.98 -15.68
C THR A 537 20.50 37.46 -16.46
N TYR A 538 20.29 37.98 -17.66
CA TYR A 538 19.17 37.68 -18.55
C TYR A 538 19.68 36.99 -19.81
N LEU A 539 18.81 36.23 -20.47
CA LEU A 539 19.13 35.63 -21.75
C LEU A 539 19.22 36.74 -22.83
N TYR A 540 20.26 36.68 -23.63
CA TYR A 540 20.42 37.61 -24.74
C TYR A 540 19.58 37.18 -25.93
N ALA A 541 18.77 38.09 -26.47
CA ALA A 541 18.07 37.93 -27.72
C ALA A 541 18.75 38.78 -28.82
N ASP A 542 18.68 38.29 -30.07
CA ASP A 542 19.23 39.06 -31.20
C ASP A 542 18.49 40.39 -31.34
N LYS A 543 19.27 41.46 -31.53
CA LYS A 543 18.79 42.85 -31.60
C LYS A 543 18.20 43.41 -30.31
N MET A 544 18.47 42.79 -29.16
CA MET A 544 18.07 43.30 -27.86
C MET A 544 18.67 44.68 -27.61
N THR A 545 17.88 45.64 -27.19
CA THR A 545 18.30 47.01 -26.84
C THR A 545 18.50 47.13 -25.32
N ILE A 546 18.99 48.29 -24.87
CA ILE A 546 19.10 48.60 -23.44
C ILE A 546 17.72 48.68 -22.79
N GLU A 547 16.79 49.30 -23.52
CA GLU A 547 15.40 49.46 -23.08
C GLU A 547 14.69 48.11 -22.91
N ASP A 548 14.92 47.15 -23.82
CA ASP A 548 14.38 45.80 -23.71
C ASP A 548 14.90 45.11 -22.45
N LEU A 549 16.20 45.25 -22.14
CA LEU A 549 16.81 44.66 -20.96
C LEU A 549 16.27 45.32 -19.67
N VAL A 550 16.04 46.64 -19.68
CA VAL A 550 15.43 47.34 -18.54
C VAL A 550 13.99 46.88 -18.33
N LEU A 551 13.21 46.67 -19.41
CA LEU A 551 11.86 46.14 -19.30
C LEU A 551 11.84 44.70 -18.76
N GLU A 552 12.73 43.81 -19.22
CA GLU A 552 12.86 42.45 -18.72
C GLU A 552 13.25 42.41 -17.24
N SER A 553 14.07 43.39 -16.78
CA SER A 553 14.44 43.53 -15.35
C SER A 553 13.35 44.19 -14.50
N GLY A 554 12.12 44.35 -14.99
CA GLY A 554 10.99 44.91 -14.28
C GLY A 554 10.94 46.44 -14.24
N GLY A 555 11.79 47.11 -14.97
CA GLY A 555 11.84 48.59 -15.07
C GLY A 555 12.84 49.23 -14.09
N LEU A 556 12.89 50.57 -14.16
CA LEU A 556 13.76 51.40 -13.34
C LEU A 556 13.11 51.64 -11.95
N LEU A 557 13.91 51.65 -10.91
CA LEU A 557 13.49 52.11 -9.59
C LEU A 557 13.49 53.66 -9.54
N GLU A 558 12.81 54.23 -8.57
CA GLU A 558 12.64 55.69 -8.41
C GLU A 558 13.98 56.43 -8.23
N ALA A 559 15.01 55.78 -7.72
CA ALA A 559 16.36 56.31 -7.49
C ALA A 559 17.26 56.15 -8.72
N ALA A 560 16.81 55.55 -9.82
CA ALA A 560 17.61 55.27 -10.98
C ALA A 560 17.98 56.57 -11.74
N SER A 561 19.26 56.69 -12.18
CA SER A 561 19.69 57.78 -13.05
C SER A 561 19.29 57.50 -14.48
N THR A 562 18.48 58.38 -15.06
CA THR A 562 18.13 58.32 -16.50
C THR A 562 19.12 58.99 -17.43
N THR A 563 20.09 59.73 -16.84
CA THR A 563 21.08 60.53 -17.59
C THR A 563 22.41 59.83 -17.81
N LYS A 564 22.60 58.67 -17.22
CA LYS A 564 23.87 57.94 -17.39
C LYS A 564 23.72 56.44 -17.25
N ILE A 565 23.81 55.70 -18.37
CA ILE A 565 23.90 54.25 -18.39
C ILE A 565 25.23 53.86 -19.03
N ASP A 566 25.98 53.06 -18.33
CA ASP A 566 27.24 52.53 -18.81
C ASP A 566 27.07 51.07 -19.27
N VAL A 567 27.34 50.82 -20.56
CA VAL A 567 27.34 49.48 -21.13
C VAL A 567 28.77 49.03 -21.38
N SER A 568 29.22 48.00 -20.65
CA SER A 568 30.53 47.41 -20.83
C SER A 568 30.45 46.21 -21.79
N ARG A 569 31.18 46.30 -22.90
CA ARG A 569 31.22 45.27 -23.95
C ARG A 569 32.59 44.56 -23.91
N ARG A 570 32.60 43.23 -23.80
CA ARG A 570 33.82 42.45 -23.96
C ARG A 570 34.19 42.33 -25.43
N ILE A 571 35.44 42.59 -25.77
CA ILE A 571 35.96 42.41 -27.12
C ILE A 571 36.19 40.93 -27.39
N LYS A 572 35.44 40.33 -28.34
CA LYS A 572 35.67 38.97 -28.80
C LYS A 572 36.89 38.94 -29.74
N SER A 573 37.94 38.19 -29.36
CA SER A 573 39.18 37.97 -30.12
C SER A 573 39.96 39.25 -30.32
N PRO A 574 40.70 39.76 -29.32
CA PRO A 574 41.76 40.69 -29.60
C PRO A 574 42.77 39.99 -30.51
N LYS A 575 43.02 40.56 -31.70
CA LYS A 575 44.07 40.08 -32.60
C LYS A 575 45.34 40.03 -31.78
N SER A 576 46.04 38.87 -31.76
CA SER A 576 47.25 38.63 -30.96
C SER A 576 48.44 39.52 -31.33
N THR A 577 48.27 40.50 -32.26
CA THR A 577 49.25 41.44 -32.74
C THR A 577 49.06 42.86 -32.21
N ASP A 578 47.96 43.15 -31.50
CA ASP A 578 47.80 44.47 -30.88
C ASP A 578 48.25 44.44 -29.43
N ASP A 579 49.27 45.22 -29.09
CA ASP A 579 49.80 45.44 -27.72
C ASP A 579 48.78 46.15 -26.79
N SER A 580 47.51 46.20 -27.13
CA SER A 580 46.48 46.80 -26.31
C SER A 580 45.83 45.77 -25.40
N ASN A 581 46.13 45.81 -24.09
CA ASN A 581 45.45 45.08 -23.03
C ASN A 581 43.96 45.48 -22.84
N ILE A 582 43.31 45.94 -23.88
CA ILE A 582 41.89 46.38 -23.83
C ILE A 582 40.99 45.15 -23.93
N VAL A 583 40.57 44.69 -22.75
CA VAL A 583 39.65 43.51 -22.64
C VAL A 583 38.20 43.89 -22.87
N GLY A 584 37.86 45.17 -22.72
CA GLY A 584 36.49 45.65 -22.86
C GLY A 584 36.37 47.08 -23.29
N GLN A 585 35.25 47.46 -23.86
CA GLN A 585 34.92 48.83 -24.27
C GLN A 585 33.64 49.25 -23.52
N THR A 586 33.68 50.47 -22.94
CA THR A 586 32.52 51.04 -22.23
C THR A 586 31.87 52.12 -23.10
N PHE A 587 30.56 52.06 -23.20
CA PHE A 587 29.73 53.05 -23.86
C PHE A 587 28.81 53.67 -22.81
N THR A 588 28.59 54.99 -22.90
CA THR A 588 27.69 55.69 -21.99
C THR A 588 26.53 56.25 -22.81
N PHE A 589 25.32 56.02 -22.30
CA PHE A 589 24.08 56.46 -22.95
C PHE A 589 23.20 57.19 -21.95
N ASP A 590 22.34 58.09 -22.51
CA ASP A 590 21.23 58.71 -21.79
C ASP A 590 19.95 57.95 -22.14
N LEU A 591 19.17 57.54 -21.13
CA LEU A 591 17.83 57.00 -21.36
C LEU A 591 16.82 58.14 -21.61
N LYS A 592 16.05 58.00 -22.64
CA LYS A 592 14.93 58.92 -22.90
C LYS A 592 13.74 58.60 -22.01
N ASP A 593 13.02 59.64 -21.59
CA ASP A 593 11.80 59.50 -20.78
C ASP A 593 10.82 58.51 -21.39
N GLY A 594 10.35 57.56 -20.57
CA GLY A 594 9.33 56.59 -20.96
C GLY A 594 9.82 55.36 -21.72
N LEU A 595 11.15 55.11 -21.81
CA LEU A 595 11.74 53.96 -22.52
C LEU A 595 11.27 53.81 -23.97
N LEU A 596 10.91 54.94 -24.60
CA LEU A 596 10.40 54.98 -25.97
C LEU A 596 11.52 54.77 -26.99
N ILE A 597 11.25 53.97 -28.01
CA ILE A 597 12.12 53.81 -29.17
C ILE A 597 12.21 55.16 -29.87
N GLY A 598 13.34 55.87 -29.73
CA GLY A 598 13.53 57.20 -30.31
C GLY A 598 13.71 57.14 -31.83
N ALA A 599 12.87 57.86 -32.57
CA ALA A 599 13.13 58.14 -33.98
C ALA A 599 14.40 59.01 -34.10
N GLY A 600 15.54 58.42 -34.49
CA GLY A 600 16.77 59.13 -34.82
C GLY A 600 17.99 58.82 -33.96
N SER A 601 17.96 58.01 -32.95
CA SER A 601 19.17 57.45 -32.35
C SER A 601 19.56 56.17 -33.09
N GLU A 602 20.83 56.03 -33.47
CA GLU A 602 21.33 54.74 -33.93
C GLU A 602 21.00 53.71 -32.87
N ASN A 603 20.23 52.65 -33.26
CA ASN A 603 19.82 51.60 -32.36
C ASN A 603 21.07 50.89 -31.84
N PHE A 604 21.41 51.11 -30.56
CA PHE A 604 22.49 50.37 -29.91
C PHE A 604 21.98 49.01 -29.45
N TYR A 605 22.44 47.99 -30.17
CA TYR A 605 22.07 46.61 -29.80
C TYR A 605 23.11 46.07 -28.80
N LEU A 606 22.59 45.43 -27.77
CA LEU A 606 23.41 44.67 -26.83
C LEU A 606 24.03 43.48 -27.57
N GLU A 607 25.12 42.94 -27.01
CA GLU A 607 25.76 41.74 -27.51
C GLU A 607 25.98 40.81 -26.35
N ASP A 608 26.09 39.53 -26.65
CA ASP A 608 26.34 38.48 -25.66
C ASP A 608 27.48 38.82 -24.65
N ARG A 609 27.23 38.54 -23.36
CA ARG A 609 28.15 38.78 -22.24
C ARG A 609 28.59 40.23 -22.02
N LYS A 610 27.63 41.12 -22.07
CA LYS A 610 27.80 42.50 -21.67
C LYS A 610 27.22 42.74 -20.30
N SER A 611 27.86 43.58 -19.51
CA SER A 611 27.28 44.13 -18.29
C SER A 611 26.83 45.56 -18.53
N THR A 612 25.60 45.85 -18.12
CA THR A 612 25.03 47.21 -18.14
C THR A 612 24.92 47.70 -16.71
N ARG A 613 25.46 48.86 -16.37
CA ARG A 613 25.35 49.49 -15.06
C ARG A 613 24.54 50.78 -15.19
N LEU A 614 23.47 50.83 -14.47
CA LEU A 614 22.57 51.98 -14.29
C LEU A 614 22.94 52.76 -13.02
#